data_7b642b30611608bbbc93423c59aac37c
#
_entry.id   7b642b30611608bbbc93423c59aac37c
#
_cell.length_a   1.000
_cell.length_b   1.000
_cell.length_c   1.000
_cell.angle_alpha   90.00
_cell.angle_beta   90.00
_cell.angle_gamma   90.00
#
_symmetry.space_group_name_H-M   'P 1'
#
loop_
_entity.id
_entity.type
_entity.pdbx_description
1 polymer ?
#
loop_
_entity_poly.entity_id
_entity_poly.type
_entity_poly.pdbx_seq_one_letter_code
_entity_poly.pdbx_strand_id
1 'polypeptide(L)'
;MKTRNTLHIIVLLAMVLGLTAAAVQAAPAQPQPENPSSAILGPFTSDPIPATVWNGDLRDLPQVGEPGSLEGDTPDLVPARLTPAEMKAIDAKAAQRAGTVQSQWAGRDPAPAPIQNFAGMAFSPNGAGWPPDTNGDVGPNHYIQTVNTSVGIYSKTGTPLSVVTFNTFFQGPAGSPCDTSNDGDPVVLYDASVDRWIVTDFAWFNFNTGPYYQCIAVSQTGDPVAGGWYFYAMQANTGTFAGNYFNDYPKLGVWPNGYFMSANMFQAVGDGFGVRLWGINKTPLLTGSPLQEVHFDLCLDGSCGSFLPSNLRGPVPPAGAPNYFATIAAPDGLDLFEFDADFVTPANSTLTGPVTVPIASFDGYNDDIPQQGTATGLDSLSFRPMMQLQYRNMGSHESLWATHTVDEGGL
;
A
#
# COMPACT_ATOMS: atom_id res chain seq x y z
N MET A 1 -71.83 -14.36 39.71
CA MET A 1 -70.95 -13.30 39.26
C MET A 1 -69.74 -13.18 40.18
N LYS A 2 -68.76 -14.05 40.07
CA LYS A 2 -67.48 -13.99 40.78
C LYS A 2 -66.64 -15.21 40.39
N THR A 3 -66.04 -15.22 39.14
CA THR A 3 -65.08 -16.23 38.77
C THR A 3 -64.29 -15.76 37.51
N ARG A 4 -63.67 -14.58 37.58
CA ARG A 4 -62.82 -14.12 36.41
C ARG A 4 -61.50 -13.48 36.80
N ASN A 5 -61.17 -13.30 38.06
CA ASN A 5 -59.97 -12.60 38.48
C ASN A 5 -58.80 -13.44 39.00
N THR A 6 -59.02 -14.81 39.15
CA THR A 6 -57.98 -15.66 39.72
C THR A 6 -57.04 -16.29 38.65
N LEU A 7 -57.44 -16.25 37.37
CA LEU A 7 -56.65 -16.90 36.31
C LEU A 7 -55.54 -16.01 35.76
N HIS A 8 -55.62 -14.69 35.95
CA HIS A 8 -54.60 -13.76 35.43
C HIS A 8 -53.37 -13.61 36.33
N ILE A 9 -53.47 -13.92 37.61
CA ILE A 9 -52.36 -13.81 38.57
C ILE A 9 -51.43 -15.02 38.48
N ILE A 10 -51.91 -16.17 38.09
CA ILE A 10 -51.11 -17.40 37.97
C ILE A 10 -50.26 -17.37 36.67
N VAL A 11 -50.76 -16.73 35.60
CA VAL A 11 -50.00 -16.60 34.33
C VAL A 11 -48.89 -15.56 34.44
N LEU A 12 -49.04 -14.49 35.25
CA LEU A 12 -47.98 -13.52 35.46
C LEU A 12 -46.86 -14.02 36.37
N LEU A 13 -47.16 -14.92 37.34
CA LEU A 13 -46.14 -15.48 38.22
C LEU A 13 -45.31 -16.59 37.53
N ALA A 14 -45.85 -17.25 36.51
CA ALA A 14 -45.12 -18.23 35.71
C ALA A 14 -44.14 -17.58 34.69
N MET A 15 -44.38 -16.33 34.27
CA MET A 15 -43.51 -15.60 33.38
C MET A 15 -42.31 -14.91 34.08
N VAL A 16 -42.36 -14.69 35.38
CA VAL A 16 -41.28 -14.08 36.15
C VAL A 16 -40.25 -15.11 36.65
N LEU A 17 -40.60 -16.37 36.70
CA LEU A 17 -39.72 -17.46 37.13
C LEU A 17 -38.97 -18.15 35.99
N GLY A 18 -39.18 -17.75 34.72
CA GLY A 18 -38.55 -18.33 33.53
C GLY A 18 -37.36 -17.55 32.97
N LEU A 19 -36.93 -16.46 33.58
CA LEU A 19 -35.87 -15.56 33.08
C LEU A 19 -34.60 -15.50 33.94
N THR A 20 -34.27 -16.58 34.64
CA THR A 20 -32.89 -16.79 35.05
C THR A 20 -32.16 -17.53 33.93
N ALA A 21 -31.81 -16.82 32.85
CA ALA A 21 -30.84 -17.32 31.92
C ALA A 21 -29.53 -17.53 32.69
N ALA A 22 -29.15 -18.79 32.88
CA ALA A 22 -27.82 -19.12 33.31
C ALA A 22 -26.88 -18.48 32.31
N ALA A 23 -26.05 -17.52 32.76
CA ALA A 23 -24.93 -17.04 32.00
C ALA A 23 -24.07 -18.27 31.69
N VAL A 24 -24.16 -18.76 30.46
CA VAL A 24 -23.19 -19.70 29.93
C VAL A 24 -21.89 -18.90 29.86
N GLN A 25 -21.02 -19.05 30.85
CA GLN A 25 -19.65 -18.63 30.74
C GLN A 25 -19.10 -19.35 29.51
N ALA A 26 -18.84 -18.59 28.46
CA ALA A 26 -18.05 -19.08 27.34
C ALA A 26 -16.73 -19.60 27.92
N ALA A 27 -16.44 -20.86 27.71
CA ALA A 27 -15.13 -21.41 28.03
C ALA A 27 -14.08 -20.53 27.33
N PRO A 28 -12.93 -20.23 28.00
CA PRO A 28 -11.87 -19.50 27.34
C PRO A 28 -11.54 -20.23 26.04
N ALA A 29 -11.54 -19.49 24.94
CA ALA A 29 -11.13 -20.03 23.65
C ALA A 29 -9.74 -20.66 23.82
N GLN A 30 -9.64 -21.95 23.51
CA GLN A 30 -8.34 -22.58 23.46
C GLN A 30 -7.54 -21.87 22.37
N PRO A 31 -6.27 -21.52 22.61
CA PRO A 31 -5.44 -20.98 21.56
C PRO A 31 -5.43 -21.99 20.40
N GLN A 32 -5.86 -21.56 19.24
CA GLN A 32 -5.72 -22.38 18.04
C GLN A 32 -4.21 -22.62 17.83
N PRO A 33 -3.78 -23.80 17.42
CA PRO A 33 -2.39 -24.01 17.07
C PRO A 33 -2.04 -23.03 15.97
N GLU A 34 -1.03 -22.18 16.23
CA GLU A 34 -0.50 -21.25 15.24
C GLU A 34 -0.10 -22.06 14.00
N ASN A 35 -0.66 -21.71 12.85
CA ASN A 35 -0.25 -22.29 11.59
C ASN A 35 1.17 -21.77 11.32
N PRO A 36 2.21 -22.61 11.25
CA PRO A 36 3.57 -22.14 11.07
C PRO A 36 3.81 -21.35 9.77
N SER A 37 2.89 -21.39 8.82
CA SER A 37 2.91 -20.62 7.58
C SER A 37 2.46 -19.16 7.74
N SER A 38 1.80 -18.79 8.84
CA SER A 38 1.42 -17.41 9.17
C SER A 38 2.45 -16.69 10.06
N ALA A 39 3.61 -17.27 10.31
CA ALA A 39 4.63 -16.71 11.18
C ALA A 39 5.19 -15.39 10.59
N ILE A 40 5.36 -14.41 11.49
CA ILE A 40 6.16 -13.22 11.22
C ILE A 40 7.63 -13.60 11.43
N LEU A 41 8.45 -13.42 10.40
CA LEU A 41 9.87 -13.69 10.43
C LEU A 41 10.66 -12.38 10.50
N GLY A 42 11.63 -12.30 11.37
CA GLY A 42 12.46 -11.10 11.57
C GLY A 42 12.55 -10.70 13.04
N PRO A 43 13.09 -9.51 13.35
CA PRO A 43 13.58 -8.51 12.40
C PRO A 43 14.86 -8.95 11.67
N PHE A 44 14.95 -8.56 10.42
CA PHE A 44 16.15 -8.73 9.59
C PHE A 44 16.68 -7.36 9.16
N THR A 45 17.94 -7.31 8.74
CA THR A 45 18.58 -6.11 8.17
C THR A 45 19.44 -6.51 6.99
N SER A 46 19.70 -5.56 6.09
CA SER A 46 20.76 -5.67 5.09
C SER A 46 22.02 -4.92 5.54
N ASP A 47 23.13 -5.16 4.84
CA ASP A 47 24.30 -4.31 4.95
C ASP A 47 23.92 -2.87 4.53
N PRO A 48 24.52 -1.83 5.15
CA PRO A 48 24.25 -0.45 4.77
C PRO A 48 24.53 -0.18 3.29
N ILE A 49 23.54 0.38 2.58
CA ILE A 49 23.56 0.57 1.13
C ILE A 49 24.09 1.98 0.82
N PRO A 50 25.19 2.13 0.09
CA PRO A 50 25.78 3.43 -0.21
C PRO A 50 24.87 4.27 -1.11
N ALA A 51 24.91 5.59 -0.93
CA ALA A 51 24.26 6.55 -1.81
C ALA A 51 25.12 6.86 -3.03
N THR A 52 24.47 7.08 -4.17
CA THR A 52 25.03 7.90 -5.24
C THR A 52 24.52 9.33 -5.07
N VAL A 53 25.44 10.30 -4.97
CA VAL A 53 25.10 11.72 -4.82
C VAL A 53 25.11 12.37 -6.18
N TRP A 54 24.02 12.99 -6.58
CA TRP A 54 23.90 13.72 -7.83
C TRP A 54 23.46 15.16 -7.58
N ASN A 55 24.24 16.12 -8.02
CA ASN A 55 24.04 17.56 -7.80
C ASN A 55 23.68 18.31 -9.10
N GLY A 56 23.12 17.58 -10.07
CA GLY A 56 22.72 18.14 -11.36
C GLY A 56 21.34 18.80 -11.33
N ASP A 57 20.96 19.32 -12.47
CA ASP A 57 19.64 19.86 -12.77
C ASP A 57 18.91 18.88 -13.70
N LEU A 58 17.70 18.44 -13.34
CA LEU A 58 16.95 17.48 -14.16
C LEU A 58 16.58 18.01 -15.55
N ARG A 59 16.57 19.32 -15.75
CA ARG A 59 16.35 19.95 -17.07
C ARG A 59 17.52 19.74 -18.04
N ASP A 60 18.69 19.43 -17.52
CA ASP A 60 19.89 19.16 -18.35
C ASP A 60 19.94 17.71 -18.84
N LEU A 61 19.06 16.83 -18.29
CA LEU A 61 18.95 15.44 -18.70
C LEU A 61 18.12 15.32 -20.00
N PRO A 62 18.28 14.24 -20.77
CA PRO A 62 17.42 13.95 -21.91
C PRO A 62 15.95 13.92 -21.49
N GLN A 63 15.16 14.84 -22.04
CA GLN A 63 13.73 14.93 -21.76
C GLN A 63 12.95 13.96 -22.67
N VAL A 64 11.88 13.38 -22.15
CA VAL A 64 11.03 12.48 -22.93
C VAL A 64 10.31 13.29 -24.02
N GLY A 65 10.65 13.00 -25.27
CA GLY A 65 10.04 13.63 -26.44
C GLY A 65 9.46 12.65 -27.45
N GLU A 66 9.88 11.41 -27.39
CA GLU A 66 9.38 10.31 -28.22
C GLU A 66 8.91 9.16 -27.33
N PRO A 67 7.92 8.39 -27.76
CA PRO A 67 7.52 7.20 -27.02
C PRO A 67 8.73 6.28 -26.86
N GLY A 68 9.15 6.02 -25.63
CA GLY A 68 10.10 4.97 -25.34
C GLY A 68 9.58 3.61 -25.79
N SER A 69 10.42 2.60 -25.84
CA SER A 69 9.98 1.24 -25.98
C SER A 69 9.05 0.93 -24.80
N LEU A 70 7.84 0.52 -25.11
CA LEU A 70 6.86 0.11 -24.11
C LEU A 70 7.35 -1.19 -23.48
N GLU A 71 8.04 -1.07 -22.37
CA GLU A 71 8.28 -2.21 -21.50
C GLU A 71 6.97 -2.43 -20.75
N GLY A 72 6.30 -3.53 -21.04
CA GLY A 72 5.08 -3.91 -20.34
C GLY A 72 5.42 -4.32 -18.92
N ASP A 73 4.63 -3.87 -17.99
CA ASP A 73 4.62 -4.39 -16.64
C ASP A 73 4.26 -5.88 -16.63
N THR A 74 4.71 -6.60 -15.62
CA THR A 74 4.32 -7.98 -15.44
C THR A 74 2.90 -8.08 -14.92
N PRO A 75 2.11 -9.10 -15.32
CA PRO A 75 0.79 -9.28 -14.79
C PRO A 75 0.83 -9.35 -13.26
N ASP A 76 -0.07 -8.63 -12.63
CA ASP A 76 -0.20 -8.60 -11.20
C ASP A 76 -0.76 -9.93 -10.67
N LEU A 77 0.09 -10.76 -10.09
CA LEU A 77 -0.18 -12.13 -9.68
C LEU A 77 -0.49 -12.24 -8.19
N VAL A 78 -1.43 -11.48 -7.64
CA VAL A 78 -1.84 -11.71 -6.24
C VAL A 78 -2.62 -13.01 -6.13
N PRO A 79 -2.16 -13.98 -5.34
CA PRO A 79 -2.93 -15.19 -5.08
C PRO A 79 -4.28 -14.82 -4.46
N ALA A 80 -5.37 -15.34 -5.03
CA ALA A 80 -6.67 -15.19 -4.42
C ALA A 80 -6.66 -15.87 -3.05
N ARG A 81 -6.88 -15.11 -1.98
CA ARG A 81 -7.00 -15.62 -0.60
C ARG A 81 -8.16 -16.60 -0.42
N LEU A 82 -9.12 -16.55 -1.31
CA LEU A 82 -10.37 -17.28 -1.23
C LEU A 82 -10.51 -18.27 -2.37
N THR A 83 -11.01 -19.43 -2.05
CA THR A 83 -11.41 -20.40 -3.08
C THR A 83 -12.64 -19.88 -3.84
N PRO A 84 -12.88 -20.32 -5.10
CA PRO A 84 -14.09 -19.97 -5.84
C PRO A 84 -15.39 -20.29 -5.11
N ALA A 85 -15.39 -21.30 -4.22
CA ALA A 85 -16.55 -21.65 -3.41
C ALA A 85 -16.79 -20.65 -2.27
N GLU A 86 -15.72 -20.16 -1.64
CA GLU A 86 -15.79 -19.12 -0.61
C GLU A 86 -16.19 -17.78 -1.21
N MET A 87 -15.65 -17.42 -2.37
CA MET A 87 -16.04 -16.24 -3.14
C MET A 87 -17.54 -16.26 -3.45
N LYS A 88 -18.04 -17.35 -4.01
CA LYS A 88 -19.48 -17.52 -4.29
C LYS A 88 -20.36 -17.47 -3.04
N ALA A 89 -19.86 -17.91 -1.88
CA ALA A 89 -20.59 -17.81 -0.62
C ALA A 89 -20.63 -16.37 -0.08
N ILE A 90 -19.60 -15.57 -0.36
CA ILE A 90 -19.53 -14.13 -0.05
C ILE A 90 -20.51 -13.36 -0.94
N ASP A 91 -20.51 -13.60 -2.26
CA ASP A 91 -21.44 -13.02 -3.22
C ASP A 91 -22.90 -13.24 -2.80
N ALA A 92 -23.23 -14.44 -2.39
CA ALA A 92 -24.58 -14.77 -1.91
C ALA A 92 -24.97 -14.01 -0.62
N LYS A 93 -23.99 -13.68 0.24
CA LYS A 93 -24.22 -12.85 1.43
C LYS A 93 -24.30 -11.36 1.12
N ALA A 94 -23.46 -10.87 0.22
CA ALA A 94 -23.44 -9.48 -0.21
C ALA A 94 -24.74 -9.13 -0.95
N ALA A 95 -25.21 -9.98 -1.86
CA ALA A 95 -26.48 -9.82 -2.55
C ALA A 95 -27.69 -9.71 -1.61
N GLN A 96 -27.63 -10.33 -0.42
CA GLN A 96 -28.69 -10.19 0.59
C GLN A 96 -28.62 -8.84 1.35
N ARG A 97 -27.51 -8.12 1.29
CA ARG A 97 -27.26 -6.88 2.03
C ARG A 97 -27.23 -5.63 1.16
N ALA A 98 -27.11 -5.78 -0.16
CA ALA A 98 -26.95 -4.67 -1.12
C ALA A 98 -28.06 -3.60 -1.09
N GLY A 99 -29.18 -3.85 -0.40
CA GLY A 99 -30.27 -2.88 -0.27
C GLY A 99 -30.12 -1.83 0.84
N THR A 100 -29.05 -1.88 1.68
CA THR A 100 -29.11 -1.14 2.96
C THR A 100 -28.04 -0.06 3.15
N VAL A 101 -26.95 0.00 2.40
CA VAL A 101 -25.81 0.83 2.82
C VAL A 101 -25.64 2.12 2.02
N GLN A 102 -26.00 2.21 0.76
CA GLN A 102 -25.70 3.39 -0.05
C GLN A 102 -26.89 4.30 -0.43
N SER A 103 -28.12 3.89 -0.23
CA SER A 103 -29.29 4.74 -0.55
C SER A 103 -29.44 6.01 0.31
N GLN A 104 -28.60 6.22 1.31
CA GLN A 104 -28.66 7.39 2.20
C GLN A 104 -27.65 8.51 1.85
N TRP A 105 -26.91 8.38 0.76
CA TRP A 105 -25.96 9.43 0.35
C TRP A 105 -26.57 10.54 -0.53
N ALA A 106 -27.86 10.48 -0.80
CA ALA A 106 -28.58 11.53 -1.49
C ALA A 106 -28.65 12.78 -0.59
N GLY A 107 -27.80 13.77 -0.88
CA GLY A 107 -27.89 15.09 -0.26
C GLY A 107 -26.62 15.66 0.37
N ARG A 108 -25.43 15.11 0.08
CA ARG A 108 -24.19 15.82 0.40
C ARG A 108 -23.84 16.80 -0.71
N ASP A 109 -23.39 17.98 -0.32
CA ASP A 109 -22.85 18.94 -1.27
C ASP A 109 -21.71 18.30 -2.06
N PRO A 110 -21.64 18.53 -3.38
CA PRO A 110 -20.53 18.02 -4.19
C PRO A 110 -19.22 18.58 -3.64
N ALA A 111 -18.14 17.83 -3.81
CA ALA A 111 -16.81 18.32 -3.49
C ALA A 111 -16.56 19.67 -4.19
N PRO A 112 -15.89 20.63 -3.54
CA PRO A 112 -15.57 21.89 -4.18
C PRO A 112 -14.78 21.68 -5.46
N ALA A 113 -14.94 22.56 -6.43
CA ALA A 113 -14.18 22.49 -7.68
C ALA A 113 -12.67 22.50 -7.38
N PRO A 114 -11.86 21.76 -8.16
CA PRO A 114 -10.42 21.79 -7.99
C PRO A 114 -9.85 23.18 -8.23
N ILE A 115 -8.89 23.61 -7.41
CA ILE A 115 -8.22 24.90 -7.56
C ILE A 115 -7.38 24.93 -8.84
N GLN A 116 -6.75 23.80 -9.18
CA GLN A 116 -5.98 23.58 -10.40
C GLN A 116 -6.35 22.24 -11.01
N ASN A 117 -6.44 22.22 -12.33
CA ASN A 117 -6.66 21.02 -13.12
C ASN A 117 -5.89 21.16 -14.44
N PHE A 118 -4.97 20.24 -14.71
CA PHE A 118 -4.15 20.24 -15.93
C PHE A 118 -3.84 18.81 -16.37
N ALA A 119 -3.52 18.64 -17.63
CA ALA A 119 -3.09 17.36 -18.18
C ALA A 119 -1.71 16.97 -17.63
N GLY A 120 -1.60 15.76 -17.10
CA GLY A 120 -0.33 15.16 -16.72
C GLY A 120 0.32 14.42 -17.89
N MET A 121 1.17 13.44 -17.56
CA MET A 121 1.82 12.59 -18.55
C MET A 121 0.81 11.71 -19.28
N ALA A 122 1.03 11.54 -20.57
CA ALA A 122 0.26 10.67 -21.44
C ALA A 122 1.15 9.55 -21.99
N PHE A 123 0.53 8.45 -22.45
CA PHE A 123 1.22 7.35 -23.10
C PHE A 123 2.16 7.81 -24.23
N SER A 124 1.70 8.75 -25.03
CA SER A 124 2.51 9.45 -26.02
C SER A 124 2.22 10.95 -25.92
N PRO A 125 3.24 11.82 -25.88
CA PRO A 125 4.68 11.59 -26.12
C PRO A 125 5.51 11.28 -24.86
N ASN A 126 4.93 11.14 -23.69
CA ASN A 126 5.68 11.10 -22.44
C ASN A 126 6.24 9.71 -22.07
N GLY A 127 5.99 8.70 -22.89
CA GLY A 127 6.56 7.36 -22.70
C GLY A 127 6.00 6.63 -21.48
N ALA A 128 4.73 6.88 -21.11
CA ALA A 128 4.06 6.13 -20.08
C ALA A 128 3.99 4.65 -20.46
N GLY A 129 4.30 3.77 -19.50
CA GLY A 129 4.22 2.33 -19.66
C GLY A 129 2.78 1.81 -19.77
N TRP A 130 2.66 0.52 -19.83
CA TRP A 130 1.39 -0.19 -19.91
C TRP A 130 1.41 -1.36 -18.92
N PRO A 131 0.58 -1.37 -17.86
CA PRO A 131 -0.34 -0.31 -17.43
C PRO A 131 0.38 0.96 -16.97
N PRO A 132 -0.30 2.11 -16.80
CA PRO A 132 0.35 3.36 -16.45
C PRO A 132 0.73 3.51 -14.98
N ASP A 133 0.14 2.77 -14.08
CA ASP A 133 0.33 2.78 -12.62
C ASP A 133 0.59 4.16 -12.02
N THR A 134 -0.30 5.07 -12.38
CA THR A 134 -0.14 6.48 -12.09
C THR A 134 -0.11 6.77 -10.61
N ASN A 135 0.96 7.44 -10.16
CA ASN A 135 1.11 7.93 -8.81
C ASN A 135 1.51 9.42 -8.82
N GLY A 136 1.31 10.13 -7.73
CA GLY A 136 1.69 11.53 -7.66
C GLY A 136 1.53 12.14 -6.28
N ASP A 137 2.33 13.15 -5.98
CA ASP A 137 2.21 13.94 -4.76
C ASP A 137 2.51 15.42 -5.00
N VAL A 138 2.10 16.26 -4.05
CA VAL A 138 2.12 17.71 -4.13
C VAL A 138 2.89 18.31 -2.96
N GLY A 139 3.96 19.05 -3.27
CA GLY A 139 4.69 19.87 -2.31
C GLY A 139 4.28 21.34 -2.35
N PRO A 140 4.98 22.22 -1.65
CA PRO A 140 4.68 23.66 -1.64
C PRO A 140 4.71 24.32 -3.02
N ASN A 141 5.72 23.97 -3.85
CA ASN A 141 6.01 24.64 -5.12
C ASN A 141 5.86 23.73 -6.34
N HIS A 142 5.87 22.41 -6.17
CA HIS A 142 5.90 21.44 -7.24
C HIS A 142 4.80 20.39 -7.08
N TYR A 143 4.43 19.78 -8.20
CA TYR A 143 3.72 18.52 -8.30
C TYR A 143 4.61 17.53 -9.02
N ILE A 144 4.79 16.34 -8.49
CA ILE A 144 5.46 15.23 -9.17
C ILE A 144 4.42 14.18 -9.52
N GLN A 145 4.41 13.76 -10.76
CA GLN A 145 3.68 12.60 -11.24
C GLN A 145 4.68 11.53 -11.67
N THR A 146 4.40 10.30 -11.31
CA THR A 146 5.06 9.13 -11.86
C THR A 146 4.05 8.29 -12.63
N VAL A 147 4.50 7.68 -13.69
CA VAL A 147 3.80 6.64 -14.44
C VAL A 147 4.84 5.57 -14.74
N ASN A 148 4.40 4.35 -15.06
CA ASN A 148 5.34 3.32 -15.52
C ASN A 148 6.20 3.90 -16.63
N THR A 149 7.54 3.75 -16.47
CA THR A 149 8.67 4.25 -17.27
C THR A 149 9.08 5.70 -17.06
N SER A 150 8.28 6.60 -16.45
CA SER A 150 8.61 8.03 -16.45
C SER A 150 8.24 8.77 -15.17
N VAL A 151 9.02 9.82 -14.88
CA VAL A 151 8.74 10.80 -13.83
C VAL A 151 8.63 12.20 -14.44
N GLY A 152 7.54 12.90 -14.10
CA GLY A 152 7.27 14.28 -14.53
C GLY A 152 7.15 15.24 -13.36
N ILE A 153 7.86 16.36 -13.43
CA ILE A 153 7.82 17.41 -12.42
C ILE A 153 7.18 18.66 -13.03
N TYR A 154 6.19 19.19 -12.34
CA TYR A 154 5.38 20.31 -12.78
C TYR A 154 5.39 21.45 -11.74
N SER A 155 5.22 22.67 -12.22
CA SER A 155 4.83 23.77 -11.35
C SER A 155 3.43 23.54 -10.79
N LYS A 156 3.04 24.28 -9.77
CA LYS A 156 1.66 24.25 -9.21
C LYS A 156 0.58 24.66 -10.20
N THR A 157 0.95 25.25 -11.31
CA THR A 157 0.02 25.69 -12.38
C THR A 157 0.03 24.75 -13.59
N GLY A 158 0.74 23.61 -13.49
CA GLY A 158 0.76 22.60 -14.54
C GLY A 158 1.81 22.81 -15.64
N THR A 159 2.72 23.76 -15.49
CA THR A 159 3.83 23.91 -16.44
C THR A 159 4.81 22.76 -16.20
N PRO A 160 5.10 21.90 -17.20
CA PRO A 160 6.14 20.89 -17.07
C PRO A 160 7.51 21.54 -16.90
N LEU A 161 8.27 21.10 -15.92
CA LEU A 161 9.62 21.57 -15.60
C LEU A 161 10.67 20.56 -16.04
N SER A 162 10.38 19.28 -15.87
CA SER A 162 11.21 18.16 -16.34
C SER A 162 10.33 16.93 -16.50
N VAL A 163 10.51 16.18 -17.57
CA VAL A 163 9.89 14.85 -17.78
C VAL A 163 10.97 13.92 -18.32
N VAL A 164 11.35 12.92 -17.55
CA VAL A 164 12.43 11.98 -17.89
C VAL A 164 11.99 10.54 -17.60
N THR A 165 12.63 9.57 -18.25
CA THR A 165 12.45 8.15 -17.91
C THR A 165 13.17 7.81 -16.62
N PHE A 166 12.77 6.71 -15.93
CA PHE A 166 13.40 6.33 -14.65
C PHE A 166 14.88 6.01 -14.82
N ASN A 167 15.29 5.28 -15.86
CA ASN A 167 16.71 5.04 -16.14
C ASN A 167 17.52 6.31 -16.39
N THR A 168 16.89 7.38 -16.86
CA THR A 168 17.50 8.70 -16.98
C THR A 168 17.49 9.45 -15.67
N PHE A 169 16.43 9.32 -14.88
CA PHE A 169 16.30 9.96 -13.57
C PHE A 169 17.29 9.42 -12.55
N PHE A 170 17.42 8.11 -12.44
CA PHE A 170 18.36 7.46 -11.54
C PHE A 170 19.78 7.53 -12.10
N GLN A 171 20.57 8.52 -11.71
CA GLN A 171 21.95 8.73 -12.13
C GLN A 171 22.93 7.83 -11.34
N GLY A 172 22.83 6.52 -11.47
CA GLY A 172 23.45 5.49 -10.63
C GLY A 172 22.46 4.99 -9.55
N PRO A 173 22.83 4.07 -8.69
CA PRO A 173 24.17 3.55 -8.36
C PRO A 173 24.69 2.54 -9.39
N ALA A 174 25.97 2.70 -9.71
CA ALA A 174 26.65 1.88 -10.71
C ALA A 174 26.58 0.37 -10.36
N GLY A 175 26.26 -0.45 -11.35
CA GLY A 175 26.18 -1.91 -11.19
C GLY A 175 24.82 -2.41 -10.70
N SER A 176 23.82 -1.54 -10.55
CA SER A 176 22.40 -1.90 -10.34
C SER A 176 21.59 -1.67 -11.62
N PRO A 177 20.40 -2.22 -11.76
CA PRO A 177 19.52 -1.95 -12.89
C PRO A 177 18.81 -0.58 -12.81
N CYS A 178 18.91 0.16 -11.71
CA CYS A 178 18.17 1.40 -11.49
C CYS A 178 18.46 2.50 -12.52
N ASP A 179 19.68 2.54 -13.10
CA ASP A 179 20.08 3.52 -14.12
C ASP A 179 19.96 2.97 -15.55
N THR A 180 19.42 1.77 -15.72
CA THR A 180 19.37 1.10 -17.03
C THR A 180 17.99 0.55 -17.38
N SER A 181 17.08 0.42 -16.41
CA SER A 181 15.76 -0.16 -16.58
C SER A 181 14.65 0.86 -16.31
N ASN A 182 13.44 0.57 -16.81
CA ASN A 182 12.20 1.29 -16.57
C ASN A 182 11.09 0.27 -16.31
N ASP A 183 11.23 -0.51 -15.23
CA ASP A 183 10.40 -1.70 -15.04
C ASP A 183 9.03 -1.38 -14.40
N GLY A 184 8.93 -0.37 -13.51
CA GLY A 184 7.61 0.16 -13.12
C GLY A 184 7.30 0.23 -11.63
N ASP A 185 6.01 0.28 -11.32
CA ASP A 185 5.39 0.44 -10.00
C ASP A 185 5.95 1.61 -9.17
N PRO A 186 6.05 2.80 -9.78
CA PRO A 186 6.65 3.93 -9.09
C PRO A 186 5.74 4.46 -7.99
N VAL A 187 6.36 4.92 -6.90
CA VAL A 187 5.68 5.68 -5.85
C VAL A 187 6.44 6.97 -5.59
N VAL A 188 5.71 8.08 -5.54
CA VAL A 188 6.26 9.37 -5.12
C VAL A 188 5.51 9.91 -3.91
N LEU A 189 6.25 10.39 -2.91
CA LEU A 189 5.71 11.10 -1.75
C LEU A 189 6.50 12.36 -1.47
N TYR A 190 5.80 13.38 -0.99
CA TYR A 190 6.39 14.57 -0.40
C TYR A 190 6.35 14.49 1.11
N ASP A 191 7.52 14.47 1.74
CA ASP A 191 7.66 14.52 3.19
C ASP A 191 7.70 15.97 3.66
N ALA A 192 6.55 16.47 4.08
CA ALA A 192 6.40 17.84 4.55
C ALA A 192 7.16 18.14 5.85
N SER A 193 7.53 17.11 6.62
CA SER A 193 8.24 17.30 7.90
C SER A 193 9.69 17.73 7.72
N VAL A 194 10.28 17.40 6.59
CA VAL A 194 11.68 17.67 6.26
C VAL A 194 11.88 18.40 4.93
N ASP A 195 10.79 18.74 4.24
CA ASP A 195 10.79 19.38 2.91
C ASP A 195 11.61 18.58 1.90
N ARG A 196 11.25 17.31 1.70
CA ARG A 196 11.93 16.39 0.79
C ARG A 196 10.93 15.58 -0.03
N TRP A 197 11.36 15.22 -1.21
CA TRP A 197 10.70 14.27 -2.08
C TRP A 197 11.37 12.91 -1.97
N ILE A 198 10.56 11.86 -1.99
CA ILE A 198 11.00 10.49 -2.16
C ILE A 198 10.30 9.89 -3.37
N VAL A 199 11.08 9.30 -4.27
CA VAL A 199 10.60 8.61 -5.47
C VAL A 199 11.17 7.22 -5.46
N THR A 200 10.35 6.23 -5.75
CA THR A 200 10.77 4.84 -5.85
C THR A 200 10.31 4.23 -7.17
N ASP A 201 11.06 3.24 -7.63
CA ASP A 201 10.77 2.41 -8.79
C ASP A 201 11.37 1.03 -8.54
N PHE A 202 10.86 -0.04 -9.13
CA PHE A 202 11.56 -1.31 -9.05
C PHE A 202 12.38 -1.56 -10.32
N ALA A 203 13.42 -2.38 -10.24
CA ALA A 203 14.26 -2.67 -11.38
C ALA A 203 14.95 -4.04 -11.29
N TRP A 204 15.23 -4.62 -12.45
CA TRP A 204 15.99 -5.87 -12.61
C TRP A 204 16.78 -5.88 -13.92
N PHE A 205 17.82 -6.68 -14.00
CA PHE A 205 18.51 -6.94 -15.26
C PHE A 205 17.83 -8.06 -16.07
N ASN A 206 17.22 -9.00 -15.40
CA ASN A 206 16.52 -10.13 -16.03
C ASN A 206 15.36 -10.55 -15.13
N PHE A 207 14.14 -10.43 -15.63
CA PHE A 207 12.93 -10.75 -14.86
C PHE A 207 12.89 -12.18 -14.33
N ASN A 208 13.37 -13.16 -15.08
CA ASN A 208 13.27 -14.57 -14.66
C ASN A 208 14.28 -14.98 -13.59
N THR A 209 15.35 -14.21 -13.42
CA THR A 209 16.48 -14.63 -12.54
C THR A 209 16.84 -13.59 -11.47
N GLY A 210 16.42 -12.34 -11.61
CA GLY A 210 16.88 -11.23 -10.77
C GLY A 210 18.36 -10.90 -10.97
N PRO A 211 19.03 -10.28 -10.00
CA PRO A 211 18.43 -9.79 -8.75
C PRO A 211 17.46 -8.64 -8.97
N TYR A 212 16.52 -8.47 -8.02
CA TYR A 212 15.48 -7.42 -8.07
C TYR A 212 15.78 -6.34 -7.04
N TYR A 213 15.53 -5.11 -7.42
CA TYR A 213 15.86 -3.94 -6.62
C TYR A 213 14.65 -3.05 -6.42
N GLN A 214 14.61 -2.38 -5.26
CA GLN A 214 13.86 -1.16 -5.08
C GLN A 214 14.83 0.00 -5.24
N CYS A 215 14.68 0.76 -6.31
CA CYS A 215 15.39 1.99 -6.55
C CYS A 215 14.75 3.10 -5.71
N ILE A 216 15.53 3.84 -4.95
CA ILE A 216 15.04 4.87 -4.04
C ILE A 216 15.80 6.16 -4.31
N ALA A 217 15.08 7.24 -4.57
CA ALA A 217 15.60 8.59 -4.73
C ALA A 217 15.06 9.50 -3.64
N VAL A 218 15.93 10.25 -2.97
CA VAL A 218 15.54 11.27 -1.99
C VAL A 218 16.14 12.62 -2.42
N SER A 219 15.29 13.64 -2.55
CA SER A 219 15.77 14.96 -2.94
C SER A 219 16.64 15.59 -1.84
N GLN A 220 17.68 16.31 -2.22
CA GLN A 220 18.56 16.98 -1.26
C GLN A 220 17.93 18.23 -0.65
N THR A 221 16.95 18.81 -1.36
CA THR A 221 16.20 19.99 -0.93
C THR A 221 14.72 19.84 -1.31
N GLY A 222 13.88 20.83 -0.96
CA GLY A 222 12.48 20.90 -1.40
C GLY A 222 12.31 21.21 -2.90
N ASP A 223 13.38 21.59 -3.62
CA ASP A 223 13.37 21.75 -5.07
C ASP A 223 13.76 20.43 -5.76
N PRO A 224 12.82 19.71 -6.37
CA PRO A 224 13.08 18.43 -7.00
C PRO A 224 13.75 18.57 -8.37
N VAL A 225 13.82 19.77 -8.96
CA VAL A 225 14.36 19.99 -10.31
C VAL A 225 15.85 20.27 -10.27
N ALA A 226 16.28 21.27 -9.47
CA ALA A 226 17.65 21.76 -9.42
C ALA A 226 18.32 21.51 -8.05
N GLY A 227 17.61 20.93 -7.09
CA GLY A 227 18.10 20.74 -5.73
C GLY A 227 19.01 19.54 -5.52
N GLY A 228 19.19 18.68 -6.54
CA GLY A 228 19.96 17.45 -6.44
C GLY A 228 19.24 16.29 -5.75
N TRP A 229 19.82 15.10 -5.88
CA TRP A 229 19.23 13.85 -5.38
C TRP A 229 20.26 12.90 -4.78
N TYR A 230 19.83 12.07 -3.84
CA TYR A 230 20.53 10.91 -3.34
C TYR A 230 19.82 9.66 -3.88
N PHE A 231 20.57 8.77 -4.55
CA PHE A 231 20.04 7.55 -5.14
C PHE A 231 20.59 6.32 -4.45
N TYR A 232 19.71 5.34 -4.23
CA TYR A 232 20.04 4.07 -3.60
C TYR A 232 19.44 2.93 -4.42
N ALA A 233 20.16 1.80 -4.51
CA ALA A 233 19.63 0.55 -5.06
C ALA A 233 19.56 -0.49 -3.94
N MET A 234 18.39 -0.69 -3.40
CA MET A 234 18.14 -1.66 -2.35
C MET A 234 17.73 -2.99 -2.98
N GLN A 235 18.59 -4.01 -2.85
CA GLN A 235 18.22 -5.34 -3.32
C GLN A 235 17.09 -5.91 -2.46
N ALA A 236 15.94 -6.21 -3.09
CA ALA A 236 14.74 -6.64 -2.41
C ALA A 236 14.71 -8.15 -2.14
N ASN A 237 15.27 -8.96 -3.04
CA ASN A 237 15.23 -10.42 -2.97
C ASN A 237 16.37 -11.02 -2.16
N THR A 238 16.41 -10.73 -0.87
CA THR A 238 17.42 -11.22 0.07
C THR A 238 16.81 -12.15 1.13
N GLY A 239 17.62 -12.88 1.86
CA GLY A 239 17.17 -13.69 3.01
C GLY A 239 16.11 -14.70 2.63
N THR A 240 14.94 -14.63 3.24
CA THR A 240 13.78 -15.52 3.01
C THR A 240 13.36 -15.55 1.54
N PHE A 241 13.46 -14.42 0.86
CA PHE A 241 13.07 -14.23 -0.54
C PHE A 241 14.29 -14.26 -1.50
N ALA A 242 15.39 -14.87 -1.10
CA ALA A 242 16.53 -15.04 -2.01
C ALA A 242 16.16 -15.84 -3.26
N GLY A 243 16.83 -15.55 -4.37
CA GLY A 243 16.57 -16.19 -5.65
C GLY A 243 15.73 -15.32 -6.59
N ASN A 244 14.70 -15.88 -7.19
CA ASN A 244 13.89 -15.22 -8.21
C ASN A 244 12.57 -14.64 -7.67
N TYR A 245 12.58 -14.10 -6.45
CA TYR A 245 11.45 -13.35 -5.90
C TYR A 245 11.56 -11.86 -6.24
N PHE A 246 10.60 -11.31 -6.97
CA PHE A 246 10.53 -9.87 -7.25
C PHE A 246 9.53 -9.16 -6.33
N ASN A 247 9.78 -7.89 -6.10
CA ASN A 247 9.06 -7.02 -5.17
C ASN A 247 7.97 -6.22 -5.89
N ASP A 248 6.85 -6.88 -6.14
CA ASP A 248 5.71 -6.34 -6.86
C ASP A 248 4.79 -5.49 -5.98
N TYR A 249 4.07 -4.57 -6.61
CA TYR A 249 3.07 -3.73 -5.96
C TYR A 249 3.60 -3.00 -4.71
N PRO A 250 4.75 -2.30 -4.80
CA PRO A 250 5.33 -1.61 -3.66
C PRO A 250 4.41 -0.47 -3.19
N LYS A 251 4.30 -0.32 -1.88
CA LYS A 251 3.56 0.76 -1.25
C LYS A 251 4.43 1.46 -0.23
N LEU A 252 4.35 2.78 -0.17
CA LEU A 252 5.23 3.61 0.62
C LEU A 252 4.44 4.54 1.54
N GLY A 253 4.96 4.78 2.74
CA GLY A 253 4.42 5.73 3.72
C GLY A 253 5.52 6.52 4.41
N VAL A 254 5.24 7.78 4.70
CA VAL A 254 6.10 8.69 5.47
C VAL A 254 5.79 8.54 6.94
N TRP A 255 6.83 8.45 7.78
CA TRP A 255 6.72 8.46 9.24
C TRP A 255 7.80 9.35 9.87
N PRO A 256 7.69 9.75 11.15
CA PRO A 256 8.69 10.65 11.73
C PRO A 256 10.12 10.13 11.69
N ASN A 257 10.34 8.86 11.95
CA ASN A 257 11.65 8.23 12.04
C ASN A 257 12.08 7.48 10.77
N GLY A 258 11.17 7.25 9.82
CA GLY A 258 11.46 6.40 8.65
C GLY A 258 10.52 6.60 7.48
N TYR A 259 10.84 5.96 6.38
CA TYR A 259 9.93 5.62 5.31
C TYR A 259 9.60 4.15 5.44
N PHE A 260 8.32 3.82 5.44
CA PHE A 260 7.87 2.45 5.59
C PHE A 260 7.32 1.95 4.26
N MET A 261 7.69 0.73 3.91
CA MET A 261 7.37 0.16 2.60
C MET A 261 6.88 -1.28 2.75
N SER A 262 6.01 -1.69 1.86
CA SER A 262 5.62 -3.08 1.66
C SER A 262 5.78 -3.46 0.20
N ALA A 263 5.99 -4.74 -0.07
CA ALA A 263 5.81 -5.33 -1.38
C ALA A 263 5.32 -6.77 -1.27
N ASN A 264 4.56 -7.19 -2.27
CA ASN A 264 4.31 -8.60 -2.51
C ASN A 264 5.59 -9.21 -3.12
N MET A 265 6.04 -10.32 -2.56
CA MET A 265 7.22 -11.03 -3.02
C MET A 265 6.79 -12.22 -3.84
N PHE A 266 6.76 -12.08 -5.17
CA PHE A 266 6.40 -13.15 -6.08
C PHE A 266 7.63 -13.87 -6.62
N GLN A 267 7.53 -15.17 -6.75
CA GLN A 267 8.49 -15.92 -7.51
C GLN A 267 8.27 -15.70 -9.00
N ALA A 268 9.23 -15.09 -9.71
CA ALA A 268 9.11 -14.77 -11.13
C ALA A 268 8.92 -16.04 -12.01
N VAL A 269 9.44 -17.17 -11.56
CA VAL A 269 9.23 -18.49 -12.16
C VAL A 269 8.92 -19.47 -11.04
N GLY A 270 7.64 -19.84 -10.88
CA GLY A 270 7.14 -20.70 -9.80
C GLY A 270 5.90 -20.09 -9.16
N ASP A 271 5.43 -20.72 -8.09
CA ASP A 271 4.20 -20.32 -7.39
C ASP A 271 4.49 -19.75 -5.98
N GLY A 272 5.77 -19.45 -5.69
CA GLY A 272 6.16 -18.91 -4.39
C GLY A 272 5.65 -17.49 -4.19
N PHE A 273 5.14 -17.22 -3.00
CA PHE A 273 4.60 -15.93 -2.60
C PHE A 273 4.96 -15.61 -1.15
N GLY A 274 4.96 -14.33 -0.83
CA GLY A 274 5.03 -13.79 0.51
C GLY A 274 4.94 -12.28 0.49
N VAL A 275 5.13 -11.67 1.63
CA VAL A 275 5.13 -10.21 1.78
C VAL A 275 6.35 -9.79 2.58
N ARG A 276 6.98 -8.71 2.19
CA ARG A 276 8.02 -8.05 2.96
C ARG A 276 7.60 -6.65 3.34
N LEU A 277 7.77 -6.33 4.62
CA LEU A 277 7.54 -4.99 5.18
C LEU A 277 8.89 -4.42 5.62
N TRP A 278 9.23 -3.22 5.13
CA TRP A 278 10.46 -2.51 5.48
C TRP A 278 10.18 -1.27 6.30
N GLY A 279 11.03 -1.02 7.30
CA GLY A 279 11.28 0.29 7.88
C GLY A 279 12.63 0.80 7.40
N ILE A 280 12.66 1.92 6.72
CA ILE A 280 13.86 2.53 6.13
C ILE A 280 14.21 3.78 6.93
N ASN A 281 15.40 3.82 7.53
CA ASN A 281 15.84 4.93 8.38
C ASN A 281 15.89 6.24 7.59
N LYS A 282 15.08 7.22 7.99
CA LYS A 282 15.02 8.53 7.32
C LYS A 282 16.32 9.33 7.47
N THR A 283 16.93 9.32 8.64
CA THR A 283 18.05 10.21 8.97
C THR A 283 19.25 10.10 8.02
N PRO A 284 19.79 8.91 7.69
CA PRO A 284 20.87 8.80 6.73
C PRO A 284 20.45 9.21 5.32
N LEU A 285 19.20 8.94 4.91
CA LEU A 285 18.72 9.29 3.57
C LEU A 285 18.71 10.79 3.30
N LEU A 286 18.46 11.60 4.33
CA LEU A 286 18.43 13.08 4.20
C LEU A 286 19.82 13.70 4.01
N THR A 287 20.89 12.94 4.21
CA THR A 287 22.28 13.42 4.17
C THR A 287 23.13 12.69 3.13
N GLY A 288 22.56 11.75 2.38
CA GLY A 288 23.31 10.90 1.45
C GLY A 288 24.25 9.91 2.16
N SER A 289 24.01 9.64 3.42
CA SER A 289 24.69 8.57 4.16
C SER A 289 24.12 7.20 3.76
N PRO A 290 24.83 6.08 4.01
CA PRO A 290 24.34 4.76 3.64
C PRO A 290 22.95 4.46 4.21
N LEU A 291 22.05 3.98 3.35
CA LEU A 291 20.70 3.56 3.73
C LEU A 291 20.79 2.39 4.70
N GLN A 292 19.99 2.47 5.75
CA GLN A 292 19.80 1.43 6.75
C GLN A 292 18.31 1.05 6.78
N GLU A 293 18.02 -0.24 6.83
CA GLU A 293 16.65 -0.76 6.88
C GLU A 293 16.52 -1.89 7.92
N VAL A 294 15.29 -2.09 8.33
CA VAL A 294 14.83 -3.26 9.09
C VAL A 294 13.62 -3.83 8.37
N HIS A 295 13.54 -5.14 8.22
CA HIS A 295 12.38 -5.75 7.55
C HIS A 295 11.85 -6.99 8.27
N PHE A 296 10.60 -7.28 7.98
CA PHE A 296 9.90 -8.50 8.38
C PHE A 296 9.30 -9.17 7.16
N ASP A 297 9.32 -10.50 7.17
CA ASP A 297 8.74 -11.37 6.15
C ASP A 297 7.55 -12.12 6.72
N LEU A 298 6.46 -12.18 5.97
CA LEU A 298 5.23 -12.82 6.41
C LEU A 298 4.43 -13.37 5.22
N CYS A 299 3.32 -14.05 5.52
CA CYS A 299 2.37 -14.58 4.52
C CYS A 299 3.01 -15.51 3.47
N LEU A 300 4.01 -16.31 3.87
CA LEU A 300 4.70 -17.25 2.98
C LEU A 300 3.79 -18.35 2.41
N ASP A 301 2.59 -18.48 2.96
CA ASP A 301 1.54 -19.41 2.52
C ASP A 301 0.50 -18.76 1.61
N GLY A 302 0.71 -17.50 1.22
CA GLY A 302 -0.26 -16.75 0.46
C GLY A 302 -1.51 -16.30 1.24
N SER A 303 -1.50 -16.43 2.58
CA SER A 303 -2.66 -16.11 3.43
C SER A 303 -2.99 -14.63 3.49
N CYS A 304 -2.07 -13.75 3.14
CA CYS A 304 -2.27 -12.31 3.10
C CYS A 304 -1.43 -11.65 1.99
N GLY A 305 -1.73 -10.40 1.66
CA GLY A 305 -1.01 -9.68 0.64
C GLY A 305 -1.39 -8.21 0.59
N SER A 306 -0.64 -7.44 -0.18
CA SER A 306 -0.92 -6.04 -0.51
C SER A 306 -1.15 -5.17 0.73
N PHE A 307 -0.13 -5.06 1.56
CA PHE A 307 -0.16 -4.19 2.73
C PHE A 307 0.02 -2.73 2.36
N LEU A 308 -0.66 -1.84 3.08
CA LEU A 308 -0.40 -0.40 3.03
C LEU A 308 0.28 0.07 4.31
N PRO A 309 1.47 0.67 4.25
CA PRO A 309 2.04 1.42 5.37
C PRO A 309 1.27 2.71 5.61
N SER A 310 1.13 3.11 6.87
CA SER A 310 0.52 4.39 7.20
C SER A 310 1.37 5.55 6.73
N ASN A 311 0.72 6.52 6.05
CA ASN A 311 1.35 7.70 5.51
C ASN A 311 0.92 8.94 6.31
N LEU A 312 1.88 9.55 7.00
CA LEU A 312 1.65 10.72 7.84
C LEU A 312 1.28 11.95 7.00
N ARG A 313 0.12 12.52 7.29
CA ARG A 313 -0.31 13.82 6.77
C ARG A 313 -0.77 14.71 7.92
N GLY A 314 -0.11 15.83 8.12
CA GLY A 314 -0.44 16.81 9.18
C GLY A 314 0.41 16.64 10.44
N PRO A 315 -0.16 16.88 11.65
CA PRO A 315 0.60 16.81 12.89
C PRO A 315 1.21 15.44 13.13
N VAL A 316 2.41 15.42 13.72
CA VAL A 316 3.12 14.20 14.05
C VAL A 316 2.34 13.33 15.04
N PRO A 317 2.50 11.99 14.96
CA PRO A 317 1.92 11.09 15.95
C PRO A 317 2.54 11.31 17.34
N PRO A 318 1.95 10.76 18.41
CA PRO A 318 2.58 10.70 19.71
C PRO A 318 4.00 10.12 19.63
N ALA A 319 4.87 10.59 20.52
CA ALA A 319 6.25 10.09 20.58
C ALA A 319 6.27 8.57 20.84
N GLY A 320 7.01 7.83 20.01
CA GLY A 320 7.10 6.37 20.10
C GLY A 320 5.94 5.61 19.44
N ALA A 321 5.05 6.29 18.73
CA ALA A 321 4.01 5.61 17.97
C ALA A 321 4.62 4.79 16.81
N PRO A 322 4.25 3.50 16.67
CA PRO A 322 4.70 2.66 15.56
C PRO A 322 4.11 3.14 14.24
N ASN A 323 4.69 2.71 13.12
CA ASN A 323 3.98 2.79 11.83
C ASN A 323 2.93 1.67 11.78
N TYR A 324 1.78 1.97 11.20
CA TYR A 324 0.70 1.00 11.05
C TYR A 324 0.70 0.45 9.63
N PHE A 325 0.51 -0.85 9.50
CA PHE A 325 0.27 -1.49 8.22
C PHE A 325 -1.13 -2.08 8.20
N ALA A 326 -1.83 -1.93 7.10
CA ALA A 326 -3.16 -2.48 6.92
C ALA A 326 -3.24 -3.37 5.69
N THR A 327 -3.97 -4.47 5.81
CA THR A 327 -4.40 -5.31 4.69
C THR A 327 -5.85 -5.72 4.88
N ILE A 328 -6.49 -6.21 3.82
CA ILE A 328 -7.87 -6.68 3.89
C ILE A 328 -7.92 -8.03 4.58
N ALA A 329 -8.74 -8.15 5.62
CA ALA A 329 -9.18 -9.41 6.21
C ALA A 329 -10.59 -9.69 5.69
N ALA A 330 -10.70 -10.53 4.66
CA ALA A 330 -11.99 -10.83 4.05
C ALA A 330 -12.91 -11.62 5.03
N PRO A 331 -14.23 -11.43 4.97
CA PRO A 331 -15.02 -10.51 4.13
C PRO A 331 -15.48 -9.24 4.87
N ASP A 332 -15.07 -8.99 6.09
CA ASP A 332 -15.68 -8.00 6.98
C ASP A 332 -14.66 -7.33 7.93
N GLY A 333 -13.38 -7.31 7.58
CA GLY A 333 -12.35 -6.75 8.42
C GLY A 333 -11.19 -6.13 7.66
N LEU A 334 -10.43 -5.31 8.39
CA LEU A 334 -9.07 -4.91 8.04
C LEU A 334 -8.13 -5.42 9.11
N ASP A 335 -7.08 -6.11 8.72
CA ASP A 335 -6.01 -6.52 9.62
C ASP A 335 -5.00 -5.40 9.75
N LEU A 336 -4.79 -4.94 10.98
CA LEU A 336 -3.79 -3.93 11.34
C LEU A 336 -2.59 -4.58 12.03
N PHE A 337 -1.41 -4.09 11.63
CA PHE A 337 -0.13 -4.44 12.24
C PHE A 337 0.56 -3.16 12.70
N GLU A 338 1.33 -3.27 13.78
CA GLU A 338 2.17 -2.19 14.31
C GLU A 338 3.63 -2.55 14.07
N PHE A 339 4.35 -1.70 13.34
CA PHE A 339 5.77 -1.84 13.09
C PHE A 339 6.54 -0.75 13.84
N ASP A 340 7.18 -1.15 14.93
CA ASP A 340 8.11 -0.29 15.68
C ASP A 340 9.55 -0.59 15.23
N ALA A 341 10.14 0.35 14.49
CA ALA A 341 11.49 0.22 13.95
C ALA A 341 12.51 0.92 14.86
N ASP A 342 13.40 0.15 15.47
CA ASP A 342 14.57 0.63 16.19
C ASP A 342 15.80 0.62 15.27
N PHE A 343 16.12 1.76 14.68
CA PHE A 343 17.27 1.88 13.78
C PHE A 343 18.63 1.98 14.51
N VAL A 344 18.62 2.10 15.85
CA VAL A 344 19.83 2.09 16.67
C VAL A 344 20.22 0.67 17.05
N THR A 345 19.24 -0.12 17.43
CA THR A 345 19.38 -1.52 17.78
C THR A 345 18.35 -2.34 17.02
N PRO A 346 18.59 -2.64 15.74
CA PRO A 346 17.60 -3.26 14.86
C PRO A 346 16.95 -4.55 15.39
N ALA A 347 17.68 -5.29 16.22
CA ALA A 347 17.17 -6.51 16.88
C ALA A 347 16.02 -6.23 17.87
N ASN A 348 15.83 -4.98 18.31
CA ASN A 348 14.71 -4.58 19.14
C ASN A 348 13.45 -4.19 18.35
N SER A 349 13.56 -4.10 17.03
CA SER A 349 12.41 -3.79 16.19
C SER A 349 11.34 -4.87 16.31
N THR A 350 10.08 -4.47 16.29
CA THR A 350 8.95 -5.39 16.44
C THR A 350 7.90 -5.16 15.35
N LEU A 351 7.29 -6.24 14.91
CA LEU A 351 6.06 -6.26 14.13
C LEU A 351 5.02 -7.05 14.90
N THR A 352 3.96 -6.40 15.34
CA THR A 352 2.89 -7.03 16.12
C THR A 352 1.56 -6.95 15.39
N GLY A 353 0.71 -7.94 15.57
CA GLY A 353 -0.58 -8.06 14.88
C GLY A 353 -0.80 -9.47 14.33
N PRO A 354 -1.87 -9.70 13.54
CA PRO A 354 -2.89 -8.71 13.23
C PRO A 354 -3.84 -8.40 14.39
N VAL A 355 -4.33 -7.17 14.39
CA VAL A 355 -5.57 -6.81 15.09
C VAL A 355 -6.63 -6.56 14.02
N THR A 356 -7.62 -7.44 13.94
CA THR A 356 -8.69 -7.29 12.96
C THR A 356 -9.70 -6.23 13.40
N VAL A 357 -9.82 -5.17 12.62
CA VAL A 357 -10.82 -4.12 12.79
C VAL A 357 -12.05 -4.51 11.98
N PRO A 358 -13.21 -4.75 12.62
CA PRO A 358 -14.41 -5.10 11.90
C PRO A 358 -14.95 -3.91 11.10
N ILE A 359 -15.31 -4.17 9.87
CA ILE A 359 -15.98 -3.21 8.97
C ILE A 359 -17.29 -3.80 8.47
N ALA A 360 -18.09 -3.03 7.75
CA ALA A 360 -19.27 -3.59 7.08
C ALA A 360 -18.82 -4.67 6.11
N SER A 361 -19.51 -5.81 6.14
CA SER A 361 -19.23 -6.88 5.18
C SER A 361 -19.39 -6.36 3.76
N PHE A 362 -18.45 -6.72 2.90
CA PHE A 362 -18.42 -6.33 1.51
C PHE A 362 -18.12 -7.54 0.63
N ASP A 363 -18.55 -7.46 -0.61
CA ASP A 363 -18.07 -8.29 -1.68
C ASP A 363 -16.88 -7.56 -2.32
N GLY A 364 -15.71 -8.15 -2.22
CA GLY A 364 -14.49 -7.61 -2.83
C GLY A 364 -14.16 -8.29 -4.15
N TYR A 365 -14.99 -9.26 -4.56
CA TYR A 365 -14.75 -9.99 -5.78
C TYR A 365 -15.52 -9.35 -6.93
N ASN A 366 -14.76 -8.79 -7.87
CA ASN A 366 -15.27 -8.29 -9.13
C ASN A 366 -14.36 -8.86 -10.21
N ASP A 367 -14.90 -9.82 -10.97
CA ASP A 367 -14.12 -10.57 -11.96
C ASP A 367 -13.52 -9.68 -13.04
N ASP A 368 -14.38 -8.89 -13.68
CA ASP A 368 -13.99 -8.08 -14.83
C ASP A 368 -14.82 -6.79 -14.89
N ILE A 369 -14.14 -5.66 -14.90
CA ILE A 369 -14.81 -4.37 -15.12
C ILE A 369 -15.10 -4.23 -16.62
N PRO A 370 -16.38 -4.10 -17.04
CA PRO A 370 -16.73 -4.00 -18.46
C PRO A 370 -16.10 -2.80 -19.14
N GLN A 371 -15.57 -3.00 -20.33
CA GLN A 371 -15.04 -1.96 -21.19
C GLN A 371 -15.96 -1.69 -22.41
N GLN A 372 -16.06 -0.42 -22.80
CA GLN A 372 -16.80 -0.06 -24.00
C GLN A 372 -16.12 -0.59 -25.27
N GLY A 373 -16.87 -1.34 -26.09
CA GLY A 373 -16.42 -1.77 -27.41
C GLY A 373 -15.58 -3.05 -27.46
N THR A 374 -15.42 -3.75 -26.33
CA THR A 374 -14.75 -5.05 -26.27
C THR A 374 -15.46 -5.99 -25.31
N ALA A 375 -15.25 -7.29 -25.47
CA ALA A 375 -15.69 -8.30 -24.51
C ALA A 375 -14.63 -8.60 -23.44
N THR A 376 -13.43 -8.03 -23.57
CA THR A 376 -12.37 -8.18 -22.57
C THR A 376 -12.62 -7.19 -21.43
N GLY A 377 -12.71 -7.69 -20.21
CA GLY A 377 -12.82 -6.86 -19.02
C GLY A 377 -11.46 -6.31 -18.55
N LEU A 378 -11.49 -5.35 -17.65
CA LEU A 378 -10.34 -4.87 -16.89
C LEU A 378 -10.26 -5.63 -15.57
N ASP A 379 -9.04 -5.98 -15.14
CA ASP A 379 -8.83 -6.51 -13.80
C ASP A 379 -9.22 -5.44 -12.76
N SER A 380 -10.08 -5.81 -11.84
CA SER A 380 -10.55 -4.90 -10.79
C SER A 380 -9.53 -4.69 -9.68
N LEU A 381 -8.44 -5.48 -9.64
CA LEU A 381 -7.48 -5.53 -8.52
C LEU A 381 -8.18 -5.66 -7.16
N SER A 382 -9.25 -6.42 -7.12
CA SER A 382 -10.06 -6.63 -5.91
C SER A 382 -9.27 -7.29 -4.79
N PHE A 383 -9.79 -7.26 -3.56
CA PHE A 383 -9.12 -7.75 -2.35
C PHE A 383 -7.79 -7.05 -1.99
N ARG A 384 -7.57 -5.84 -2.50
CA ARG A 384 -6.43 -5.00 -2.14
C ARG A 384 -6.89 -3.69 -1.53
N PRO A 385 -6.24 -3.21 -0.47
CA PRO A 385 -6.41 -1.82 -0.06
C PRO A 385 -5.75 -0.92 -1.10
N MET A 386 -6.40 0.20 -1.42
CA MET A 386 -5.90 1.19 -2.36
C MET A 386 -5.00 2.21 -1.67
N MET A 387 -3.88 2.59 -2.27
CA MET A 387 -3.00 3.63 -1.77
C MET A 387 -3.78 4.96 -1.66
N GLN A 388 -3.76 5.63 -0.49
CA GLN A 388 -2.87 5.45 0.65
C GLN A 388 -3.65 4.99 1.89
N LEU A 389 -2.97 4.33 2.85
CA LEU A 389 -3.41 4.29 4.25
C LEU A 389 -3.03 5.63 4.88
N GLN A 390 -3.96 6.56 4.96
CA GLN A 390 -3.67 7.88 5.46
C GLN A 390 -3.78 7.96 6.97
N TYR A 391 -2.70 8.37 7.64
CA TYR A 391 -2.69 8.65 9.07
C TYR A 391 -2.96 10.13 9.34
N ARG A 392 -3.76 10.40 10.37
CA ARG A 392 -4.03 11.75 10.90
C ARG A 392 -4.02 11.76 12.41
N ASN A 393 -3.19 12.62 13.00
CA ASN A 393 -3.33 13.01 14.40
C ASN A 393 -4.28 14.21 14.50
N MET A 394 -5.46 13.99 15.09
CA MET A 394 -6.50 14.99 15.27
C MET A 394 -6.38 15.74 16.61
N GLY A 395 -5.32 15.48 17.38
CA GLY A 395 -5.06 16.04 18.71
C GLY A 395 -5.81 15.31 19.83
N SER A 396 -7.10 15.08 19.70
CA SER A 396 -7.90 14.32 20.68
C SER A 396 -7.91 12.81 20.43
N HIS A 397 -7.56 12.40 19.22
CA HIS A 397 -7.50 11.00 18.77
C HIS A 397 -6.65 10.90 17.51
N GLU A 398 -6.26 9.70 17.18
CA GLU A 398 -5.60 9.33 15.92
C GLU A 398 -6.58 8.62 15.00
N SER A 399 -6.40 8.76 13.69
CA SER A 399 -7.27 8.13 12.70
C SER A 399 -6.45 7.57 11.54
N LEU A 400 -6.87 6.40 11.07
CA LEU A 400 -6.42 5.79 9.81
C LEU A 400 -7.58 5.81 8.82
N TRP A 401 -7.26 6.16 7.57
CA TRP A 401 -8.23 6.21 6.47
C TRP A 401 -7.71 5.32 5.34
N ALA A 402 -8.55 4.36 4.94
CA ALA A 402 -8.26 3.43 3.86
C ALA A 402 -9.43 3.36 2.89
N THR A 403 -9.15 2.93 1.67
CA THR A 403 -10.16 2.63 0.65
C THR A 403 -9.87 1.28 0.03
N HIS A 404 -10.90 0.61 -0.45
CA HIS A 404 -10.80 -0.65 -1.18
C HIS A 404 -11.94 -0.78 -2.17
N THR A 405 -11.80 -1.65 -3.14
CA THR A 405 -12.84 -1.99 -4.11
C THR A 405 -13.92 -2.85 -3.45
N VAL A 406 -15.17 -2.61 -3.81
CA VAL A 406 -16.33 -3.45 -3.47
C VAL A 406 -17.14 -3.70 -4.72
N ASP A 407 -17.74 -4.89 -4.82
CA ASP A 407 -18.76 -5.16 -5.82
C ASP A 407 -20.14 -4.82 -5.24
N GLU A 408 -20.88 -3.97 -5.93
CA GLU A 408 -22.26 -3.60 -5.55
C GLU A 408 -23.34 -4.44 -6.26
N GLY A 409 -22.94 -5.55 -6.90
CA GLY A 409 -23.89 -6.50 -7.47
C GLY A 409 -24.56 -6.00 -8.75
N GLY A 410 -23.80 -5.87 -9.79
CA GLY A 410 -24.29 -5.80 -11.17
C GLY A 410 -24.78 -4.42 -11.60
N LEU A 411 -23.91 -3.69 -12.24
CA LEU A 411 -24.28 -2.70 -13.24
C LEU A 411 -24.45 -3.36 -14.61
#